data_cb9ab0f7577a764f8c9faec96ef46a5f
#
_entry.id   cb9ab0f7577a764f8c9faec96ef46a5f
#
_cell.length_a   1.000
_cell.length_b   1.000
_cell.length_c   1.000
_cell.angle_alpha   90.00
_cell.angle_beta   90.00
_cell.angle_gamma   90.00
#
_symmetry.space_group_name_H-M   'P 1'
#
loop_
_entity.id
_entity.type
_entity.pdbx_description
1 polymer ?
#
loop_
_entity_poly.entity_id
_entity_poly.type
_entity_poly.pdbx_seq_one_letter_code
_entity_poly.pdbx_strand_id
1 'polypeptide(L)'
;ERYWSEENHDFFVTSAAIESAGYCRWPRLKEIMEFSRSMHYQKLGLAFCAALKKEAAVVERVLRNNGFQVVSVICKTGGLDKSRAGVPEECKLQPGQFEAMCNPIAQAELLNSQDTQFNICLGLCVGHDSLFYQYSKALVTTLVVKDRVLAHNPVGAIHYADTYFKDLLKG
;
A
#
# COMPACT_ATOMS: atom_id res chain seq x y z
N GLU A 1 15.98 19.15 -13.17
CA GLU A 1 15.01 20.26 -13.15
C GLU A 1 13.76 19.94 -12.32
N ARG A 2 13.12 18.76 -12.47
CA ARG A 2 11.87 18.42 -11.75
C ARG A 2 12.01 18.42 -10.23
N TYR A 3 13.15 18.11 -9.65
CA TYR A 3 13.39 18.15 -8.19
C TYR A 3 13.41 19.59 -7.63
N TRP A 4 13.55 20.59 -8.47
CA TRP A 4 13.60 22.01 -8.09
C TRP A 4 12.24 22.70 -8.25
N SER A 5 11.21 21.98 -8.72
CA SER A 5 9.86 22.53 -8.75
C SER A 5 9.32 22.67 -7.33
N GLU A 6 8.50 23.69 -7.08
CA GLU A 6 7.85 23.93 -5.80
C GLU A 6 7.10 22.69 -5.28
N GLU A 7 6.49 21.92 -6.20
CA GLU A 7 5.75 20.71 -5.91
C GLU A 7 6.63 19.55 -5.35
N ASN A 8 7.85 19.39 -5.85
CA ASN A 8 8.67 18.21 -5.57
C ASN A 8 9.83 18.49 -4.60
N HIS A 9 10.28 19.73 -4.52
CA HIS A 9 11.49 20.07 -3.77
C HIS A 9 11.38 19.71 -2.30
N ASP A 10 10.37 20.21 -1.62
CA ASP A 10 10.19 20.00 -0.18
C ASP A 10 9.94 18.52 0.14
N PHE A 11 9.18 17.83 -0.71
CA PHE A 11 8.95 16.40 -0.57
C PHE A 11 10.27 15.60 -0.67
N PHE A 12 11.10 15.90 -1.67
CA PHE A 12 12.38 15.22 -1.87
C PHE A 12 13.37 15.51 -0.74
N VAL A 13 13.52 16.77 -0.34
CA VAL A 13 14.41 17.18 0.75
C VAL A 13 13.98 16.54 2.07
N THR A 14 12.68 16.54 2.37
CA THR A 14 12.14 15.87 3.55
C THR A 14 12.41 14.37 3.51
N SER A 15 12.25 13.70 2.36
CA SER A 15 12.56 12.27 2.21
C SER A 15 14.02 11.96 2.58
N ALA A 16 14.97 12.75 2.09
CA ALA A 16 16.38 12.61 2.39
C ALA A 16 16.70 12.88 3.89
N ALA A 17 16.04 13.86 4.47
CA ALA A 17 16.21 14.17 5.90
C ALA A 17 15.71 13.03 6.79
N ILE A 18 14.57 12.41 6.46
CA ILE A 18 14.03 11.25 7.19
C ILE A 18 14.95 10.04 7.07
N GLU A 19 15.47 9.76 5.87
CA GLU A 19 16.45 8.70 5.65
C GLU A 19 17.67 8.91 6.57
N SER A 20 18.27 10.09 6.57
CA SER A 20 19.43 10.42 7.41
C SER A 20 19.12 10.29 8.91
N ALA A 21 18.00 10.84 9.36
CA ALA A 21 17.63 10.83 10.79
C ALA A 21 17.30 9.42 11.30
N GLY A 22 16.66 8.59 10.46
CA GLY A 22 16.19 7.25 10.81
C GLY A 22 17.13 6.11 10.44
N TYR A 23 18.23 6.38 9.74
CA TYR A 23 19.08 5.37 9.10
C TYR A 23 19.46 4.22 10.04
N CYS A 24 19.06 3.00 9.68
CA CYS A 24 19.22 1.77 10.46
C CYS A 24 18.68 1.81 11.91
N ARG A 25 17.86 2.80 12.26
CA ARG A 25 17.29 2.96 13.63
C ARG A 25 15.77 2.96 13.67
N TRP A 26 15.12 3.42 12.59
CA TRP A 26 13.66 3.52 12.53
C TRP A 26 13.07 2.44 11.64
N PRO A 27 12.02 1.74 12.12
CA PRO A 27 11.23 0.90 11.23
C PRO A 27 10.42 1.77 10.26
N ARG A 28 10.07 1.21 9.09
CA ARG A 28 9.34 1.89 8.02
C ARG A 28 8.10 2.66 8.49
N LEU A 29 7.33 2.10 9.42
CA LEU A 29 6.15 2.78 9.95
C LEU A 29 6.52 4.07 10.70
N LYS A 30 7.64 4.08 11.42
CA LYS A 30 8.13 5.29 12.08
C LYS A 30 8.60 6.33 11.06
N GLU A 31 9.32 5.92 10.04
CA GLU A 31 9.73 6.82 8.95
C GLU A 31 8.52 7.49 8.29
N ILE A 32 7.44 6.73 8.01
CA ILE A 32 6.19 7.27 7.47
C ILE A 32 5.58 8.32 8.40
N MET A 33 5.56 8.08 9.72
CA MET A 33 5.03 9.03 10.69
C MET A 33 5.86 10.32 10.75
N GLU A 34 7.18 10.20 10.84
CA GLU A 34 8.08 11.37 10.93
C GLU A 34 8.07 12.16 9.62
N PHE A 35 8.05 11.48 8.46
CA PHE A 35 7.85 12.11 7.17
C PHE A 35 6.55 12.90 7.11
N SER A 36 5.44 12.27 7.51
CA SER A 36 4.14 12.91 7.50
C SER A 36 4.08 14.15 8.42
N ARG A 37 4.75 14.11 9.58
CA ARG A 37 4.87 15.28 10.47
C ARG A 37 5.66 16.40 9.83
N SER A 38 6.80 16.08 9.23
CA SER A 38 7.67 17.06 8.57
C SER A 38 6.99 17.73 7.38
N MET A 39 6.14 16.99 6.66
CA MET A 39 5.30 17.51 5.57
C MET A 39 4.00 18.16 6.07
N HIS A 40 3.79 18.28 7.37
CA HIS A 40 2.56 18.80 7.98
C HIS A 40 1.28 18.06 7.59
N TYR A 41 1.39 16.78 7.18
CA TYR A 41 0.24 15.94 6.90
C TYR A 41 -0.45 15.51 8.19
N GLN A 42 -1.75 15.68 8.26
CA GLN A 42 -2.56 15.33 9.42
C GLN A 42 -3.55 14.20 9.11
N LYS A 43 -4.04 14.13 7.88
CA LYS A 43 -5.00 13.11 7.45
C LYS A 43 -4.36 12.11 6.48
N LEU A 44 -4.19 10.88 6.95
CA LEU A 44 -3.55 9.80 6.20
C LEU A 44 -4.58 8.78 5.71
N GLY A 45 -4.38 8.30 4.49
CA GLY A 45 -5.13 7.18 3.94
C GLY A 45 -4.41 5.85 4.19
N LEU A 46 -5.19 4.79 4.46
CA LEU A 46 -4.69 3.43 4.61
C LEU A 46 -5.49 2.49 3.70
N ALA A 47 -4.94 2.15 2.53
CA ALA A 47 -5.50 1.15 1.64
C ALA A 47 -4.87 -0.22 1.94
N PHE A 48 -5.69 -1.20 2.32
CA PHE A 48 -5.18 -2.50 2.75
C PHE A 48 -5.91 -3.70 2.14
N CYS A 49 -5.20 -4.81 2.04
CA CYS A 49 -5.78 -6.09 1.65
C CYS A 49 -6.57 -6.72 2.79
N ALA A 50 -7.71 -7.33 2.48
CA ALA A 50 -8.55 -8.04 3.46
C ALA A 50 -7.79 -9.10 4.27
N ALA A 51 -6.79 -9.76 3.67
CA ALA A 51 -5.95 -10.73 4.37
C ALA A 51 -5.06 -10.10 5.46
N LEU A 52 -4.83 -8.79 5.41
CA LEU A 52 -4.01 -8.04 6.37
C LEU A 52 -4.85 -7.11 7.27
N LYS A 53 -6.13 -7.45 7.48
CA LYS A 53 -7.02 -6.61 8.29
C LYS A 53 -6.56 -6.44 9.74
N LYS A 54 -5.88 -7.45 10.30
CA LYS A 54 -5.35 -7.38 11.68
C LYS A 54 -4.16 -6.42 11.76
N GLU A 55 -3.25 -6.51 10.80
CA GLU A 55 -2.10 -5.63 10.65
C GLU A 55 -2.55 -4.19 10.38
N ALA A 56 -3.54 -4.01 9.51
CA ALA A 56 -4.14 -2.70 9.22
C ALA A 56 -4.72 -2.05 10.48
N ALA A 57 -5.43 -2.82 11.32
CA ALA A 57 -5.97 -2.32 12.59
C ALA A 57 -4.85 -1.88 13.57
N VAL A 58 -3.72 -2.58 13.59
CA VAL A 58 -2.55 -2.18 14.38
C VAL A 58 -1.94 -0.90 13.84
N VAL A 59 -1.73 -0.82 12.51
CA VAL A 59 -1.19 0.39 11.86
C VAL A 59 -2.07 1.59 12.12
N GLU A 60 -3.39 1.46 11.93
CA GLU A 60 -4.35 2.53 12.20
C GLU A 60 -4.27 3.01 13.65
N ARG A 61 -4.27 2.08 14.61
CA ARG A 61 -4.13 2.41 16.04
C ARG A 61 -2.84 3.15 16.34
N VAL A 62 -1.70 2.70 15.78
CA VAL A 62 -0.41 3.38 15.96
C VAL A 62 -0.47 4.80 15.41
N LEU A 63 -0.98 4.99 14.19
CA LEU A 63 -1.09 6.31 13.56
C LEU A 63 -2.00 7.25 14.38
N ARG A 64 -3.19 6.77 14.81
CA ARG A 64 -4.12 7.56 15.62
C ARG A 64 -3.52 7.95 16.98
N ASN A 65 -2.85 7.02 17.66
CA ASN A 65 -2.18 7.30 18.93
C ASN A 65 -1.02 8.31 18.78
N ASN A 66 -0.52 8.49 17.56
CA ASN A 66 0.50 9.46 17.22
C ASN A 66 -0.05 10.78 16.64
N GLY A 67 -1.36 11.01 16.77
CA GLY A 67 -2.01 12.28 16.45
C GLY A 67 -2.52 12.42 15.02
N PHE A 68 -2.46 11.38 14.19
CA PHE A 68 -2.98 11.43 12.83
C PHE A 68 -4.47 11.09 12.76
N GLN A 69 -5.19 11.77 11.88
CA GLN A 69 -6.48 11.30 11.40
C GLN A 69 -6.23 10.21 10.35
N VAL A 70 -6.95 9.10 10.44
CA VAL A 70 -6.75 7.97 9.51
C VAL A 70 -8.08 7.57 8.88
N VAL A 71 -8.07 7.48 7.56
CA VAL A 71 -9.15 6.89 6.75
C VAL A 71 -8.67 5.56 6.20
N SER A 72 -9.31 4.47 6.63
CA SER A 72 -8.91 3.11 6.26
C SER A 72 -9.91 2.49 5.29
N VAL A 73 -9.43 1.94 4.17
CA VAL A 73 -10.29 1.32 3.14
C VAL A 73 -9.77 -0.08 2.77
N ILE A 74 -10.64 -1.08 2.96
CA ILE A 74 -10.36 -2.47 2.62
C ILE A 74 -10.49 -2.73 1.11
N CYS A 75 -9.70 -3.65 0.56
CA CYS A 75 -9.72 -3.96 -0.88
C CYS A 75 -11.03 -4.58 -1.39
N LYS A 76 -11.86 -5.15 -0.52
CA LYS A 76 -13.17 -5.76 -0.87
C LYS A 76 -14.34 -4.76 -0.81
N THR A 77 -14.02 -3.46 -0.79
CA THR A 77 -15.04 -2.40 -0.76
C THR A 77 -15.98 -2.50 -1.97
N GLY A 78 -17.26 -2.24 -1.73
CA GLY A 78 -18.34 -2.38 -2.73
C GLY A 78 -18.98 -3.76 -2.79
N GLY A 79 -18.32 -4.83 -2.32
CA GLY A 79 -18.91 -6.18 -2.25
C GLY A 79 -19.40 -6.76 -3.57
N LEU A 80 -18.77 -6.38 -4.70
CA LEU A 80 -19.15 -6.85 -6.04
C LEU A 80 -18.47 -8.19 -6.34
N ASP A 81 -19.20 -9.09 -7.03
CA ASP A 81 -18.61 -10.34 -7.52
C ASP A 81 -17.59 -10.07 -8.64
N LYS A 82 -16.53 -10.87 -8.67
CA LYS A 82 -15.49 -10.78 -9.71
C LYS A 82 -16.04 -10.87 -11.14
N SER A 83 -17.08 -11.63 -11.37
CA SER A 83 -17.73 -11.75 -12.68
C SER A 83 -18.27 -10.41 -13.19
N ARG A 84 -18.65 -9.49 -12.29
CA ARG A 84 -19.10 -8.13 -12.64
C ARG A 84 -17.99 -7.29 -13.29
N ALA A 85 -16.73 -7.61 -12.99
CA ALA A 85 -15.56 -7.00 -13.61
C ALA A 85 -15.03 -7.81 -14.81
N GLY A 86 -15.77 -8.81 -15.28
CA GLY A 86 -15.38 -9.64 -16.42
C GLY A 86 -14.34 -10.72 -16.10
N VAL A 87 -14.10 -11.03 -14.82
CA VAL A 87 -13.18 -12.13 -14.44
C VAL A 87 -13.84 -13.46 -14.74
N PRO A 88 -13.23 -14.32 -15.60
CA PRO A 88 -13.76 -15.64 -15.93
C PRO A 88 -13.88 -16.54 -14.69
N GLU A 89 -14.82 -17.48 -14.69
CA GLU A 89 -15.05 -18.37 -13.54
C GLU A 89 -13.81 -19.20 -13.19
N GLU A 90 -13.06 -19.68 -14.18
CA GLU A 90 -11.80 -20.42 -14.00
C GLU A 90 -10.68 -19.61 -13.36
N CYS A 91 -10.79 -18.28 -13.36
CA CYS A 91 -9.86 -17.36 -12.71
C CYS A 91 -10.25 -16.99 -11.26
N LYS A 92 -11.40 -17.48 -10.78
CA LYS A 92 -11.78 -17.36 -9.37
C LYS A 92 -11.03 -18.38 -8.50
N LEU A 93 -10.81 -18.05 -7.24
CA LEU A 93 -10.25 -19.01 -6.26
C LEU A 93 -11.27 -20.14 -5.93
N GLN A 94 -12.57 -19.83 -6.06
CA GLN A 94 -13.67 -20.76 -5.86
C GLN A 94 -14.64 -20.64 -7.03
N PRO A 95 -14.39 -21.32 -8.17
CA PRO A 95 -15.29 -21.31 -9.31
C PRO A 95 -16.71 -21.71 -8.92
N GLY A 96 -17.70 -21.06 -9.53
CA GLY A 96 -19.13 -21.31 -9.26
C GLY A 96 -19.66 -20.67 -7.97
N GLN A 97 -18.83 -19.98 -7.20
CA GLN A 97 -19.25 -19.29 -5.99
C GLN A 97 -19.10 -17.78 -6.10
N PHE A 98 -19.84 -17.05 -5.25
CA PHE A 98 -19.64 -15.61 -5.09
C PHE A 98 -18.23 -15.34 -4.54
N GLU A 99 -17.47 -14.55 -5.28
CA GLU A 99 -16.16 -14.10 -4.83
C GLU A 99 -16.03 -12.59 -5.00
N ALA A 100 -16.09 -11.86 -3.87
CA ALA A 100 -15.95 -10.42 -3.89
C ALA A 100 -14.63 -10.00 -4.57
N MET A 101 -14.70 -9.14 -5.57
CA MET A 101 -13.52 -8.58 -6.24
C MET A 101 -12.71 -7.68 -5.31
N CYS A 102 -11.42 -7.56 -5.59
CA CYS A 102 -10.64 -6.44 -5.07
C CYS A 102 -10.96 -5.20 -5.92
N ASN A 103 -11.11 -4.06 -5.27
CA ASN A 103 -11.50 -2.81 -5.92
C ASN A 103 -10.52 -1.68 -5.55
N PRO A 104 -9.28 -1.73 -6.08
CA PRO A 104 -8.25 -0.74 -5.76
C PRO A 104 -8.61 0.66 -6.24
N ILE A 105 -9.35 0.79 -7.34
CA ILE A 105 -9.83 2.09 -7.85
C ILE A 105 -10.80 2.71 -6.84
N ALA A 106 -11.78 1.95 -6.34
CA ALA A 106 -12.69 2.45 -5.32
C ALA A 106 -11.97 2.76 -4.00
N GLN A 107 -10.91 2.02 -3.63
CA GLN A 107 -10.07 2.39 -2.49
C GLN A 107 -9.47 3.78 -2.68
N ALA A 108 -8.89 4.05 -3.85
CA ALA A 108 -8.30 5.35 -4.17
C ALA A 108 -9.36 6.45 -4.16
N GLU A 109 -10.50 6.25 -4.84
CA GLU A 109 -11.58 7.24 -4.92
C GLU A 109 -12.21 7.55 -3.56
N LEU A 110 -12.37 6.58 -2.70
CA LEU A 110 -12.84 6.81 -1.32
C LEU A 110 -11.85 7.65 -0.51
N LEU A 111 -10.55 7.39 -0.63
CA LEU A 111 -9.53 8.22 0.02
C LEU A 111 -9.46 9.62 -0.59
N ASN A 112 -9.59 9.75 -1.91
CA ASN A 112 -9.66 11.03 -2.62
C ASN A 112 -10.86 11.87 -2.12
N SER A 113 -12.04 11.23 -1.93
CA SER A 113 -13.24 11.91 -1.44
C SER A 113 -13.14 12.36 0.02
N GLN A 114 -12.19 11.84 0.75
CA GLN A 114 -11.89 12.22 2.13
C GLN A 114 -10.74 13.21 2.27
N ASP A 115 -10.19 13.68 1.15
CA ASP A 115 -9.06 14.63 1.10
C ASP A 115 -7.87 14.15 1.95
N THR A 116 -7.50 12.87 1.82
CA THR A 116 -6.28 12.36 2.46
C THR A 116 -5.05 13.01 1.82
N GLN A 117 -4.06 13.35 2.64
CA GLN A 117 -2.88 14.11 2.21
C GLN A 117 -1.71 13.22 1.81
N PHE A 118 -1.65 12.01 2.36
CA PHE A 118 -0.66 10.99 2.04
C PHE A 118 -1.28 9.61 2.27
N ASN A 119 -1.09 8.70 1.32
CA ASN A 119 -1.71 7.39 1.36
C ASN A 119 -0.68 6.29 1.61
N ILE A 120 -1.07 5.31 2.41
CA ILE A 120 -0.26 4.15 2.79
C ILE A 120 -0.88 2.91 2.15
N CYS A 121 -0.09 2.21 1.32
CA CYS A 121 -0.47 0.91 0.73
C CYS A 121 0.02 -0.22 1.63
N LEU A 122 -0.92 -1.06 2.10
CA LEU A 122 -0.63 -2.20 2.97
C LEU A 122 -1.03 -3.51 2.28
N GLY A 123 -0.08 -4.11 1.58
CA GLY A 123 -0.18 -5.45 1.04
C GLY A 123 -1.27 -5.64 -0.01
N LEU A 124 -1.49 -4.69 -0.91
CA LEU A 124 -2.32 -4.92 -2.09
C LEU A 124 -1.63 -5.92 -3.02
N CYS A 125 -2.41 -6.67 -3.80
CA CYS A 125 -1.88 -7.65 -4.74
C CYS A 125 -1.21 -6.95 -5.92
N VAL A 126 -0.26 -7.64 -6.58
CA VAL A 126 0.39 -7.14 -7.80
C VAL A 126 -0.64 -6.72 -8.85
N GLY A 127 -0.45 -5.56 -9.46
CA GLY A 127 -1.39 -4.91 -10.37
C GLY A 127 -2.52 -4.15 -9.67
N HIS A 128 -3.04 -4.63 -8.53
CA HIS A 128 -4.01 -3.88 -7.73
C HIS A 128 -3.35 -2.68 -7.01
N ASP A 129 -2.12 -2.83 -6.55
CA ASP A 129 -1.31 -1.73 -6.04
C ASP A 129 -1.05 -0.67 -7.12
N SER A 130 -0.71 -1.10 -8.35
CA SER A 130 -0.49 -0.21 -9.49
C SER A 130 -1.74 0.61 -9.83
N LEU A 131 -2.92 -0.03 -9.85
CA LEU A 131 -4.19 0.68 -10.05
C LEU A 131 -4.48 1.66 -8.90
N PHE A 132 -4.23 1.25 -7.66
CA PHE A 132 -4.38 2.15 -6.52
C PHE A 132 -3.49 3.39 -6.64
N TYR A 133 -2.22 3.22 -7.01
CA TYR A 133 -1.29 4.35 -7.22
C TYR A 133 -1.76 5.28 -8.34
N GLN A 134 -2.22 4.70 -9.44
CA GLN A 134 -2.66 5.46 -10.61
C GLN A 134 -3.88 6.36 -10.33
N TYR A 135 -4.81 5.89 -9.50
CA TYR A 135 -6.07 6.61 -9.20
C TYR A 135 -6.02 7.43 -7.91
N SER A 136 -4.98 7.28 -7.10
CA SER A 136 -4.77 8.09 -5.90
C SER A 136 -4.34 9.51 -6.25
N LYS A 137 -5.06 10.53 -5.75
CA LYS A 137 -4.65 11.94 -5.89
C LYS A 137 -3.48 12.27 -4.96
N ALA A 138 -3.56 11.83 -3.71
CA ALA A 138 -2.44 11.95 -2.79
C ALA A 138 -1.33 10.98 -3.15
N LEU A 139 -0.07 11.39 -2.95
CA LEU A 139 1.08 10.50 -3.13
C LEU A 139 0.97 9.27 -2.22
N VAL A 140 1.48 8.15 -2.71
CA VAL A 140 1.36 6.86 -2.03
C VAL A 140 2.73 6.34 -1.63
N THR A 141 2.84 5.85 -0.39
CA THR A 141 3.97 5.04 0.05
C THR A 141 3.54 3.62 0.37
N THR A 142 4.39 2.64 0.08
CA THR A 142 4.13 1.23 0.41
C THR A 142 4.76 0.88 1.76
N LEU A 143 3.92 0.46 2.71
CA LEU A 143 4.37 -0.06 3.99
C LEU A 143 4.68 -1.57 3.92
N VAL A 144 3.80 -2.33 3.24
CA VAL A 144 3.95 -3.78 3.07
C VAL A 144 3.64 -4.16 1.63
N VAL A 145 4.56 -4.88 0.99
CA VAL A 145 4.36 -5.51 -0.32
C VAL A 145 3.72 -6.88 -0.13
N LYS A 146 2.72 -7.23 -0.97
CA LYS A 146 2.04 -8.52 -0.87
C LYS A 146 2.93 -9.66 -1.36
N ASP A 147 3.22 -10.59 -0.47
CA ASP A 147 3.77 -11.89 -0.77
C ASP A 147 3.15 -12.94 0.15
N ARG A 148 2.38 -13.88 -0.41
CA ARG A 148 1.66 -14.89 0.39
C ARG A 148 2.54 -16.08 0.77
N VAL A 149 3.65 -16.26 0.07
CA VAL A 149 4.59 -17.38 0.25
C VAL A 149 5.61 -17.04 1.33
N LEU A 150 6.12 -15.81 1.31
CA LEU A 150 7.25 -15.37 2.13
C LEU A 150 6.86 -14.37 3.23
N ALA A 151 5.64 -14.48 3.76
CA ALA A 151 5.17 -13.61 4.84
C ALA A 151 5.36 -12.11 4.53
N HIS A 152 5.08 -11.72 3.28
CA HIS A 152 5.22 -10.34 2.78
C HIS A 152 6.67 -9.84 2.73
N ASN A 153 7.63 -10.75 2.59
CA ASN A 153 9.04 -10.45 2.39
C ASN A 153 9.53 -10.94 1.01
N PRO A 154 9.16 -10.27 -0.11
CA PRO A 154 9.49 -10.73 -1.46
C PRO A 154 10.99 -10.79 -1.75
N VAL A 155 11.83 -10.07 -0.98
CA VAL A 155 13.29 -10.13 -1.14
C VAL A 155 13.85 -11.53 -0.88
N GLY A 156 13.16 -12.34 -0.08
CA GLY A 156 13.53 -13.73 0.17
C GLY A 156 13.56 -14.58 -1.11
N ALA A 157 12.57 -14.39 -2.02
CA ALA A 157 12.60 -15.10 -3.31
C ALA A 157 13.76 -14.68 -4.19
N ILE A 158 14.13 -13.40 -4.14
CA ILE A 158 15.26 -12.85 -4.91
C ILE A 158 16.58 -13.44 -4.39
N HIS A 159 16.79 -13.47 -3.07
CA HIS A 159 18.01 -14.03 -2.46
C HIS A 159 18.20 -15.53 -2.72
N TYR A 160 17.11 -16.27 -2.87
CA TYR A 160 17.14 -17.70 -3.10
C TYR A 160 16.79 -18.11 -4.53
N ALA A 161 16.85 -17.17 -5.50
CA ALA A 161 16.52 -17.43 -6.90
C ALA A 161 17.42 -18.48 -7.54
N ASP A 162 18.72 -18.50 -7.19
CA ASP A 162 19.68 -19.48 -7.72
C ASP A 162 19.58 -20.88 -7.07
N THR A 163 18.79 -21.01 -6.01
CA THR A 163 18.69 -22.25 -5.24
C THR A 163 17.26 -22.76 -5.12
N TYR A 164 16.55 -22.37 -4.05
CA TYR A 164 15.21 -22.86 -3.76
C TYR A 164 14.17 -22.39 -4.78
N PHE A 165 14.28 -21.15 -5.25
CA PHE A 165 13.37 -20.57 -6.23
C PHE A 165 13.93 -20.56 -7.66
N LYS A 166 14.82 -21.50 -7.98
CA LYS A 166 15.48 -21.61 -9.31
C LYS A 166 14.52 -21.68 -10.50
N ASP A 167 13.28 -22.05 -10.29
CA ASP A 167 12.26 -22.06 -11.33
C ASP A 167 11.88 -20.64 -11.80
N LEU A 168 12.16 -19.61 -11.00
CA LEU A 168 12.01 -18.21 -11.42
C LEU A 168 13.00 -17.80 -12.52
N LEU A 169 14.13 -18.54 -12.67
CA LEU A 169 15.13 -18.28 -13.70
C LEU A 169 14.85 -19.01 -15.02
N LYS A 170 13.84 -19.88 -15.04
CA LYS A 170 13.44 -20.62 -16.24
C LYS A 170 12.38 -19.80 -16.98
N GLY A 171 12.69 -19.42 -18.22
CA GLY A 171 11.74 -18.76 -19.13
C GLY A 171 10.74 -19.73 -19.74
#